data_b254d4aa544e871180bcc095fd52a5d7
#
_entry.id   b254d4aa544e871180bcc095fd52a5d7
#
_cell.length_a   1.000
_cell.length_b   1.000
_cell.length_c   1.000
_cell.angle_alpha   90.00
_cell.angle_beta   90.00
_cell.angle_gamma   90.00
#
_symmetry.space_group_name_H-M   'P 1'
#
loop_
_entity.id
_entity.type
_entity.pdbx_description
1 polymer ?
#
loop_
_entity_poly.entity_id
_entity_poly.type
_entity_poly.pdbx_seq_one_letter_code
_entity_poly.pdbx_strand_id
1 'polypeptide(L)'
;MTWSLRSCLLLILATTPAAAQNVPPLTGMPCLQTVNIAEYQPLPGKRSLVVIDKQRRQYRLDFAATCESLQPHANLGFSTFNPSQYACVARGDSVYSSNDVGANRLCRIRAIEYFNEAPPDQTPEPTIISGGRARG
;
A
#
# COMPACT_ATOMS: atom_id res chain seq x y z
N MET A 1 -28.57 42.66 46.02
CA MET A 1 -28.41 41.21 45.87
C MET A 1 -28.80 40.82 44.46
N THR A 2 -27.81 40.75 43.61
CA THR A 2 -28.02 40.42 42.17
C THR A 2 -27.35 39.07 41.91
N TRP A 3 -28.17 38.04 41.66
CA TRP A 3 -27.73 36.69 41.31
C TRP A 3 -27.50 36.62 39.79
N SER A 4 -26.25 36.47 39.44
CA SER A 4 -25.83 36.24 38.05
C SER A 4 -25.93 34.75 37.74
N LEU A 5 -26.90 34.34 36.93
CA LEU A 5 -27.00 33.01 36.34
C LEU A 5 -25.95 32.89 35.21
N ARG A 6 -24.89 32.16 35.47
CA ARG A 6 -23.95 31.71 34.41
C ARG A 6 -24.52 30.48 33.71
N SER A 7 -25.08 30.71 32.51
CA SER A 7 -25.43 29.63 31.57
C SER A 7 -24.18 28.96 31.05
N CYS A 8 -23.91 27.74 31.51
CA CYS A 8 -22.93 26.86 30.92
C CYS A 8 -23.48 26.26 29.62
N LEU A 9 -23.03 26.79 28.48
CA LEU A 9 -23.35 26.24 27.17
C LEU A 9 -22.46 25.02 26.91
N LEU A 10 -23.00 23.81 27.08
CA LEU A 10 -22.33 22.55 26.74
C LEU A 10 -22.29 22.39 25.22
N LEU A 11 -21.12 22.62 24.61
CA LEU A 11 -20.89 22.25 23.21
C LEU A 11 -20.73 20.74 23.12
N ILE A 12 -21.74 20.06 22.62
CA ILE A 12 -21.66 18.65 22.24
C ILE A 12 -20.95 18.56 20.89
N LEU A 13 -19.67 18.21 20.89
CA LEU A 13 -18.94 17.84 19.68
C LEU A 13 -19.49 16.51 19.17
N ALA A 14 -20.31 16.54 18.13
CA ALA A 14 -20.73 15.38 17.40
C ALA A 14 -19.55 14.86 16.56
N THR A 15 -18.88 13.80 17.01
CA THR A 15 -17.91 13.06 16.21
C THR A 15 -18.67 12.21 15.19
N THR A 16 -18.72 12.66 13.95
CA THR A 16 -19.22 11.84 12.84
C THR A 16 -18.23 10.72 12.57
N PRO A 17 -18.63 9.43 12.59
CA PRO A 17 -17.77 8.35 12.16
C PRO A 17 -17.44 8.53 10.66
N ALA A 18 -16.16 8.58 10.34
CA ALA A 18 -15.71 8.56 8.95
C ALA A 18 -16.17 7.24 8.33
N ALA A 19 -17.15 7.30 7.45
CA ALA A 19 -17.58 6.15 6.67
C ALA A 19 -16.38 5.66 5.86
N ALA A 20 -15.92 4.45 6.11
CA ALA A 20 -14.93 3.77 5.30
C ALA A 20 -15.49 3.70 3.87
N GLN A 21 -14.91 4.48 2.97
CA GLN A 21 -15.30 4.46 1.57
C GLN A 21 -14.85 3.11 1.01
N ASN A 22 -15.79 2.21 0.76
CA ASN A 22 -15.57 0.99 0.00
C ASN A 22 -15.20 1.38 -1.45
N VAL A 23 -13.91 1.64 -1.68
CA VAL A 23 -13.41 1.83 -3.04
C VAL A 23 -13.52 0.48 -3.74
N PRO A 24 -14.26 0.39 -4.85
CA PRO A 24 -14.38 -0.88 -5.55
C PRO A 24 -12.99 -1.36 -5.99
N PRO A 25 -12.72 -2.68 -5.94
CA PRO A 25 -11.42 -3.20 -6.34
C PRO A 25 -11.12 -2.85 -7.80
N LEU A 26 -9.89 -2.42 -8.05
CA LEU A 26 -9.42 -2.15 -9.41
C LEU A 26 -9.41 -3.46 -10.20
N THR A 27 -10.06 -3.44 -11.36
CA THR A 27 -10.15 -4.59 -12.27
C THR A 27 -9.54 -4.25 -13.62
N GLY A 28 -9.19 -5.27 -14.39
CA GLY A 28 -8.58 -5.10 -15.69
C GLY A 28 -7.06 -5.28 -15.69
N MET A 29 -6.44 -4.99 -16.82
CA MET A 29 -5.00 -5.13 -16.98
C MET A 29 -4.27 -3.97 -16.29
N PRO A 30 -3.40 -4.24 -15.30
CA PRO A 30 -2.68 -3.18 -14.62
C PRO A 30 -1.69 -2.49 -15.56
N CYS A 31 -1.67 -1.17 -15.53
CA CYS A 31 -0.69 -0.36 -16.25
C CYS A 31 0.03 0.57 -15.28
N LEU A 32 1.18 0.13 -14.78
CA LEU A 32 2.07 0.93 -13.96
C LEU A 32 3.06 1.66 -14.87
N GLN A 33 3.03 2.99 -14.87
CA GLN A 33 3.99 3.84 -15.57
C GLN A 33 5.06 4.32 -14.59
N THR A 34 6.33 4.22 -14.94
CA THR A 34 7.44 4.57 -14.03
C THR A 34 7.43 6.04 -13.61
N VAL A 35 6.96 6.94 -14.48
CA VAL A 35 6.80 8.38 -14.19
C VAL A 35 5.74 8.66 -13.11
N ASN A 36 4.83 7.74 -12.89
CA ASN A 36 3.73 7.90 -11.94
C ASN A 36 3.99 7.25 -10.58
N ILE A 37 5.12 6.61 -10.37
CA ILE A 37 5.46 6.01 -9.09
C ILE A 37 5.66 7.09 -8.03
N ALA A 38 5.00 6.95 -6.90
CA ALA A 38 5.12 7.81 -5.73
C ALA A 38 5.88 7.13 -4.60
N GLU A 39 5.53 5.89 -4.29
CA GLU A 39 6.07 5.14 -3.16
C GLU A 39 6.22 3.66 -3.52
N TYR A 40 7.05 2.95 -2.78
CA TYR A 40 7.13 1.50 -2.89
C TYR A 40 7.49 0.85 -1.55
N GLN A 41 7.10 -0.39 -1.39
CA GLN A 41 7.38 -1.18 -0.20
C GLN A 41 7.70 -2.64 -0.58
N PRO A 42 8.92 -3.12 -0.31
CA PRO A 42 9.23 -4.55 -0.44
C PRO A 42 8.40 -5.36 0.57
N LEU A 43 7.80 -6.45 0.10
CA LEU A 43 7.09 -7.37 0.98
C LEU A 43 8.07 -8.33 1.69
N PRO A 44 7.69 -8.90 2.84
CA PRO A 44 8.49 -9.91 3.52
C PRO A 44 8.90 -11.04 2.57
N GLY A 45 10.16 -11.50 2.70
CA GLY A 45 10.73 -12.50 1.80
C GLY A 45 11.25 -11.95 0.48
N LYS A 46 11.09 -10.66 0.19
CA LYS A 46 11.65 -9.96 -0.99
C LYS A 46 11.36 -10.63 -2.34
N ARG A 47 10.23 -11.32 -2.42
CA ARG A 47 9.73 -11.92 -3.67
C ARG A 47 8.71 -11.09 -4.38
N SER A 48 8.22 -10.07 -3.70
CA SER A 48 7.22 -9.15 -4.22
C SER A 48 7.47 -7.73 -3.72
N LEU A 49 7.00 -6.77 -4.49
CA LEU A 49 7.09 -5.34 -4.22
C LEU A 49 5.71 -4.74 -4.39
N VAL A 50 5.24 -3.98 -3.44
CA VAL A 50 4.06 -3.12 -3.62
C VAL A 50 4.54 -1.74 -4.07
N VAL A 51 3.97 -1.26 -5.15
CA VAL A 51 4.23 0.08 -5.71
C VAL A 51 2.94 0.88 -5.66
N ILE A 52 3.03 2.12 -5.20
CA ILE A 52 1.91 3.05 -5.11
C ILE A 52 2.16 4.17 -6.10
N ASP A 53 1.20 4.44 -6.96
CA ASP A 53 1.29 5.53 -7.91
C ASP A 53 0.77 6.87 -7.33
N LYS A 54 0.95 7.96 -8.08
CA LYS A 54 0.50 9.31 -7.71
C LYS A 54 -1.03 9.42 -7.57
N GLN A 55 -1.80 8.50 -8.16
CA GLN A 55 -3.24 8.38 -8.02
C GLN A 55 -3.64 7.46 -6.85
N ARG A 56 -2.68 7.03 -6.02
CA ARG A 56 -2.88 6.13 -4.88
C ARG A 56 -3.34 4.72 -5.26
N ARG A 57 -3.22 4.33 -6.53
CA ARG A 57 -3.44 2.95 -6.94
C ARG A 57 -2.24 2.10 -6.52
N GLN A 58 -2.52 0.91 -6.07
CA GLN A 58 -1.49 -0.01 -5.59
C GLN A 58 -1.31 -1.15 -6.59
N TYR A 59 -0.07 -1.49 -6.83
CA TYR A 59 0.34 -2.57 -7.73
C TYR A 59 1.26 -3.52 -6.98
N ARG A 60 1.04 -4.80 -7.17
CA ARG A 60 1.96 -5.83 -6.69
C ARG A 60 2.78 -6.34 -7.86
N LEU A 61 4.08 -6.28 -7.73
CA LEU A 61 5.05 -6.83 -8.66
C LEU A 61 5.64 -8.09 -8.03
N ASP A 62 5.43 -9.24 -8.64
CA ASP A 62 6.05 -10.50 -8.23
C ASP A 62 7.30 -10.76 -9.04
N PHE A 63 8.37 -11.20 -8.38
CA PHE A 63 9.65 -11.49 -9.02
C PHE A 63 9.83 -12.96 -9.34
N ALA A 64 10.64 -13.26 -10.35
CA ALA A 64 10.99 -14.62 -10.72
C ALA A 64 11.84 -15.34 -9.64
N ALA A 65 12.60 -14.55 -8.87
CA ALA A 65 13.44 -15.04 -7.76
C ALA A 65 13.40 -14.01 -6.62
N THR A 66 13.99 -14.36 -5.47
CA THR A 66 14.18 -13.41 -4.37
C THR A 66 15.05 -12.24 -4.80
N CYS A 67 14.60 -11.02 -4.53
CA CYS A 67 15.26 -9.79 -4.90
C CYS A 67 15.99 -9.19 -3.69
N GLU A 68 17.18 -9.66 -3.40
CA GLU A 68 17.96 -9.26 -2.21
C GLU A 68 18.38 -7.78 -2.24
N SER A 69 18.50 -7.19 -3.44
CA SER A 69 18.93 -5.81 -3.61
C SER A 69 17.87 -4.77 -3.23
N LEU A 70 16.60 -5.16 -3.12
CA LEU A 70 15.55 -4.22 -2.76
C LEU A 70 15.59 -3.89 -1.27
N GLN A 71 15.81 -2.62 -0.99
CA GLN A 71 15.78 -2.07 0.36
C GLN A 71 14.66 -1.03 0.47
N PRO A 72 14.00 -0.92 1.65
CA PRO A 72 13.09 0.19 1.92
C PRO A 72 13.84 1.53 1.79
N HIS A 73 13.18 2.53 1.27
CA HIS A 73 13.72 3.90 1.13
C HIS A 73 14.92 4.07 0.19
N ALA A 74 15.32 3.06 -0.57
CA ALA A 74 16.28 3.22 -1.64
C ALA A 74 15.61 3.82 -2.90
N ASN A 75 16.39 4.37 -3.82
CA ASN A 75 15.85 4.78 -5.11
C ASN A 75 15.55 3.53 -5.96
N LEU A 76 14.33 3.46 -6.48
CA LEU A 76 13.88 2.36 -7.32
C LEU A 76 14.09 2.73 -8.78
N GLY A 77 14.80 1.89 -9.51
CA GLY A 77 14.97 2.00 -10.96
C GLY A 77 14.31 0.84 -11.69
N PHE A 78 13.96 1.08 -12.94
CA PHE A 78 13.37 0.08 -13.82
C PHE A 78 14.21 -0.06 -15.09
N SER A 79 14.45 -1.30 -15.48
CA SER A 79 15.00 -1.64 -16.80
C SER A 79 13.88 -2.28 -17.61
N THR A 80 13.34 -1.55 -18.57
CA THR A 80 12.17 -1.93 -19.36
C THR A 80 12.54 -2.19 -20.80
N PHE A 81 11.83 -3.09 -21.47
CA PHE A 81 11.96 -3.32 -22.91
C PHE A 81 11.54 -2.09 -23.73
N ASN A 82 10.53 -1.37 -23.24
CA ASN A 82 10.14 -0.09 -23.81
C ASN A 82 10.72 1.03 -22.93
N PRO A 83 11.70 1.81 -23.44
CA PRO A 83 12.37 2.84 -22.65
C PRO A 83 11.51 4.06 -22.35
N SER A 84 10.29 4.14 -22.89
CA SER A 84 9.39 5.24 -22.59
C SER A 84 8.89 5.17 -21.14
N GLN A 85 9.12 6.25 -20.39
CA GLN A 85 8.60 6.37 -19.01
C GLN A 85 7.07 6.36 -18.91
N TYR A 86 6.37 6.55 -20.04
CA TYR A 86 4.91 6.49 -20.16
C TYR A 86 4.41 5.10 -20.57
N ALA A 87 5.31 4.19 -20.92
CA ALA A 87 4.93 2.81 -21.18
C ALA A 87 4.56 2.09 -19.88
N CYS A 88 3.66 1.12 -19.97
CA CYS A 88 3.36 0.25 -18.84
C CYS A 88 4.54 -0.68 -18.55
N VAL A 89 4.94 -0.78 -17.30
CA VAL A 89 5.85 -1.82 -16.84
C VAL A 89 5.21 -3.18 -17.11
N ALA A 90 5.96 -4.11 -17.67
CA ALA A 90 5.46 -5.38 -18.16
C ALA A 90 6.19 -6.57 -17.51
N ARG A 91 5.61 -7.74 -17.67
CA ARG A 91 6.29 -9.00 -17.37
C ARG A 91 7.58 -9.10 -18.20
N GLY A 92 8.67 -9.47 -17.55
CA GLY A 92 9.99 -9.57 -18.17
C GLY A 92 10.87 -8.34 -17.98
N ASP A 93 10.28 -7.19 -17.69
CA ASP A 93 11.02 -6.02 -17.22
C ASP A 93 11.70 -6.31 -15.88
N SER A 94 12.61 -5.44 -15.47
CA SER A 94 13.36 -5.64 -14.24
C SER A 94 13.35 -4.40 -13.36
N VAL A 95 13.46 -4.63 -12.06
CA VAL A 95 13.58 -3.60 -11.03
C VAL A 95 14.96 -3.69 -10.39
N TYR A 96 15.53 -2.58 -10.00
CA TYR A 96 16.79 -2.51 -9.25
C TYR A 96 16.78 -1.37 -8.24
N SER A 97 17.62 -1.49 -7.21
CA SER A 97 17.88 -0.39 -6.27
C SER A 97 19.13 0.36 -6.72
N SER A 98 19.04 1.69 -6.88
CA SER A 98 20.15 2.52 -7.33
C SER A 98 21.24 2.73 -6.26
N ASN A 99 21.00 2.35 -5.02
CA ASN A 99 21.98 2.46 -3.94
C ASN A 99 23.01 1.31 -3.93
N ASP A 100 22.80 0.30 -4.77
CA ASP A 100 23.72 -0.83 -4.90
C ASP A 100 24.86 -0.46 -5.86
N VAL A 101 25.86 0.28 -5.33
CA VAL A 101 27.07 0.60 -6.05
C VAL A 101 27.89 -0.70 -6.22
N GLY A 102 27.69 -1.37 -7.35
CA GLY A 102 28.56 -2.48 -7.75
C GLY A 102 27.91 -3.79 -8.13
N ALA A 103 26.63 -4.02 -7.89
CA ALA A 103 25.94 -5.18 -8.40
C ALA A 103 24.57 -4.78 -8.93
N ASN A 104 24.48 -4.54 -10.23
CA ASN A 104 23.21 -4.39 -10.95
C ASN A 104 22.41 -5.71 -10.85
N ARG A 105 21.93 -6.03 -9.68
CA ARG A 105 21.05 -7.18 -9.45
C ARG A 105 19.66 -6.79 -9.91
N LEU A 106 19.43 -7.03 -11.19
CA LEU A 106 18.13 -6.85 -11.80
C LEU A 106 17.17 -7.93 -11.30
N CYS A 107 16.08 -7.50 -10.69
CA CYS A 107 15.02 -8.38 -10.25
C CYS A 107 13.94 -8.45 -11.33
N ARG A 108 13.90 -9.58 -12.06
CA ARG A 108 12.99 -9.76 -13.17
C ARG A 108 11.55 -9.92 -12.69
N ILE A 109 10.65 -9.13 -13.25
CA ILE A 109 9.23 -9.15 -12.95
C ILE A 109 8.59 -10.36 -13.66
N ARG A 110 7.90 -11.19 -12.88
CA ARG A 110 7.13 -12.34 -13.35
C ARG A 110 5.66 -12.01 -13.57
N ALA A 111 5.08 -11.19 -12.68
CA ALA A 111 3.69 -10.80 -12.74
C ALA A 111 3.50 -9.38 -12.18
N ILE A 112 2.46 -8.72 -12.66
CA ILE A 112 2.00 -7.42 -12.16
C ILE A 112 0.49 -7.53 -11.99
N GLU A 113 0.01 -7.16 -10.82
CA GLU A 113 -1.41 -7.20 -10.47
C GLU A 113 -1.80 -5.93 -9.71
N TYR A 114 -3.07 -5.57 -9.71
CA TYR A 114 -3.57 -4.58 -8.76
C TYR A 114 -3.55 -5.17 -7.36
N PHE A 115 -3.02 -4.41 -6.41
CA PHE A 115 -2.97 -4.81 -5.02
C PHE A 115 -4.13 -4.16 -4.28
N ASN A 116 -5.18 -4.97 -4.03
CA ASN A 116 -6.42 -4.51 -3.40
C ASN A 116 -6.50 -4.92 -1.92
N GLU A 117 -5.38 -5.29 -1.32
CA GLU A 117 -5.35 -5.64 0.10
C GLU A 117 -5.58 -4.38 0.94
N ALA A 118 -6.51 -4.45 1.89
CA ALA A 118 -6.71 -3.38 2.85
C ALA A 118 -5.41 -3.15 3.64
N PRO A 119 -5.06 -1.89 3.99
CA PRO A 119 -3.90 -1.63 4.81
C PRO A 119 -3.93 -2.49 6.07
N PRO A 120 -2.80 -3.07 6.50
CA PRO A 120 -2.74 -3.98 7.65
C PRO A 120 -3.25 -3.38 8.97
N ASP A 121 -3.41 -2.07 9.02
CA ASP A 121 -3.95 -1.33 10.16
C ASP A 121 -5.49 -1.45 10.32
N GLN A 122 -6.17 -2.10 9.38
CA GLN A 122 -7.63 -2.29 9.43
C GLN A 122 -8.06 -3.75 9.65
N THR A 123 -7.17 -4.59 10.13
CA THR A 123 -7.59 -5.91 10.59
C THR A 123 -8.49 -5.71 11.82
N PRO A 124 -9.81 -6.01 11.75
CA PRO A 124 -10.65 -5.91 12.93
C PRO A 124 -10.08 -6.85 13.99
N GLU A 125 -9.73 -6.29 15.12
CA GLU A 125 -9.29 -7.05 16.29
C GLU A 125 -10.35 -8.12 16.57
N PRO A 126 -9.98 -9.40 16.70
CA PRO A 126 -10.95 -10.45 16.92
C PRO A 126 -11.68 -10.15 18.24
N THR A 127 -12.97 -9.83 18.13
CA THR A 127 -13.83 -9.64 19.30
C THR A 127 -13.87 -10.97 20.04
N ILE A 128 -13.14 -11.06 21.13
CA ILE A 128 -13.23 -12.21 22.05
C ILE A 128 -14.63 -12.16 22.64
N ILE A 129 -15.53 -12.97 22.11
CA ILE A 129 -16.82 -13.22 22.74
C ILE A 129 -16.52 -14.02 23.99
N SER A 130 -16.46 -13.33 25.11
CA SER A 130 -16.38 -13.95 26.42
C SER A 130 -17.67 -14.75 26.64
N GLY A 131 -17.61 -16.06 26.39
CA GLY A 131 -18.71 -16.98 26.60
C GLY A 131 -19.13 -16.95 28.05
N GLY A 132 -20.30 -16.38 28.30
CA GLY A 132 -20.95 -16.44 29.62
C GLY A 132 -21.16 -17.89 30.02
N ARG A 133 -20.54 -18.26 31.13
CA ARG A 133 -20.69 -19.56 31.78
C ARG A 133 -22.13 -19.66 32.31
N ALA A 134 -22.97 -20.40 31.62
CA ALA A 134 -24.27 -20.79 32.16
C ALA A 134 -24.05 -21.73 33.36
N ARG A 135 -24.44 -21.27 34.55
CA ARG A 135 -24.62 -22.14 35.69
C ARG A 135 -25.98 -22.83 35.54
N GLY A 136 -25.94 -24.09 35.30
CA GLY A 136 -27.04 -24.99 35.58
C GLY A 136 -26.89 -25.58 36.97
#